data_1e89174a5f932ec7b31861ff1242e987
#
_entry.id   1e89174a5f932ec7b31861ff1242e987
#
_cell.length_a   1.000
_cell.length_b   1.000
_cell.length_c   1.000
_cell.angle_alpha   90.00
_cell.angle_beta   90.00
_cell.angle_gamma   90.00
#
_symmetry.space_group_name_H-M   'P 1'
#
loop_
_entity.id
_entity.type
_entity.pdbx_description
1 polymer ?
#
loop_
_entity_poly.entity_id
_entity_poly.type
_entity_poly.pdbx_seq_one_letter_code
_entity_poly.pdbx_strand_id
1 'polypeptide(L)' 'MIKVGQQVRFDPFEEITGFGSNDNRGNIVTGTVVMVNYKHEWFSVVYGDPEMRASFRFDEIGKAVNVCG' A
#
# COMPACT_ATOMS: atom_id res chain seq x y z
N MET A 1 6.69 -12.06 6.38
CA MET A 1 6.08 -11.17 7.37
C MET A 1 6.47 -9.74 7.09
N ILE A 2 5.54 -8.81 7.22
CA ILE A 2 5.80 -7.42 6.90
C ILE A 2 6.73 -6.79 7.93
N LYS A 3 7.64 -5.91 7.48
CA LYS A 3 8.62 -5.27 8.35
C LYS A 3 8.84 -3.83 7.90
N VAL A 4 9.24 -2.99 8.86
CA VAL A 4 9.67 -1.63 8.55
C VAL A 4 10.86 -1.68 7.59
N GLY A 5 10.83 -0.83 6.58
CA GLY A 5 11.87 -0.77 5.55
C GLY A 5 11.58 -1.60 4.33
N GLN A 6 10.59 -2.47 4.41
CA GLN A 6 10.21 -3.32 3.28
C GLN A 6 9.45 -2.50 2.26
N GLN A 7 9.59 -2.84 0.98
CA GLN A 7 8.88 -2.13 -0.07
C GLN A 7 7.64 -2.91 -0.48
N VAL A 8 6.60 -2.18 -0.80
CA VAL A 8 5.32 -2.74 -1.23
C VAL A 8 4.83 -1.97 -2.44
N ARG A 9 3.92 -2.59 -3.19
CA ARG A 9 3.32 -1.97 -4.37
C ARG A 9 1.81 -2.00 -4.21
N PHE A 10 1.17 -0.89 -4.57
CA PHE A 10 -0.27 -0.76 -4.45
C PHE A 10 -0.75 0.36 -5.34
N ASP A 11 -2.07 0.42 -5.56
CA ASP A 11 -2.71 1.48 -6.30
C ASP A 11 -3.35 2.42 -5.29
N PRO A 12 -2.81 3.63 -5.11
CA PRO A 12 -3.33 4.54 -4.08
C PRO A 12 -4.71 5.09 -4.40
N PHE A 13 -5.18 4.93 -5.62
CA PHE A 13 -6.48 5.48 -6.00
C PHE A 13 -7.56 4.42 -6.13
N GLU A 14 -7.26 3.19 -5.80
CA GLU A 14 -8.22 2.12 -6.03
C GLU A 14 -9.52 2.35 -5.28
N GLU A 15 -9.43 2.80 -4.06
CA GLU A 15 -10.63 3.03 -3.26
C GLU A 15 -11.41 4.25 -3.69
N ILE A 16 -10.70 5.24 -4.21
CA ILE A 16 -11.32 6.51 -4.56
C ILE A 16 -12.06 6.37 -5.87
N THR A 17 -11.57 5.54 -6.75
CA THR A 17 -12.11 5.42 -8.08
C THR A 17 -13.02 4.23 -8.21
N GLY A 18 -13.90 4.04 -7.28
CA GLY A 18 -14.82 2.92 -7.34
C GLY A 18 -15.74 2.96 -8.54
N PHE A 19 -15.54 3.86 -9.44
CA PHE A 19 -16.39 3.98 -10.61
C PHE A 19 -15.81 3.31 -11.83
N GLY A 20 -14.96 2.38 -11.66
CA GLY A 20 -14.48 1.67 -12.80
C GLY A 20 -13.67 2.49 -13.74
N SER A 21 -12.97 3.44 -13.25
CA SER A 21 -12.06 4.15 -14.12
C SER A 21 -10.92 3.23 -14.44
N ASN A 22 -11.11 2.50 -15.48
CA ASN A 22 -10.12 1.57 -15.96
C ASN A 22 -8.82 2.26 -16.28
N ASP A 23 -8.89 3.56 -16.39
CA ASP A 23 -7.74 4.33 -16.77
C ASP A 23 -6.67 4.38 -15.71
N ASN A 24 -7.01 3.96 -14.51
CA ASN A 24 -6.04 3.97 -13.43
C ASN A 24 -5.18 2.72 -13.40
N ARG A 25 -5.35 1.88 -14.36
CA ARG A 25 -4.50 0.74 -14.48
C ARG A 25 -3.09 1.22 -14.71
N GLY A 26 -2.15 0.73 -13.96
CA GLY A 26 -0.79 1.17 -14.10
C GLY A 26 -0.39 2.29 -13.16
N ASN A 27 -1.32 2.78 -12.37
CA ASN A 27 -0.98 3.77 -11.34
C ASN A 27 -0.43 3.11 -10.10
N ILE A 28 0.15 1.95 -10.25
CA ILE A 28 0.76 1.24 -9.14
C ILE A 28 1.99 2.01 -8.69
N VAL A 29 2.08 2.28 -7.40
CA VAL A 29 3.24 2.95 -6.84
C VAL A 29 3.97 2.02 -5.90
N THR A 30 5.22 2.35 -5.63
CA THR A 30 6.03 1.62 -4.66
C THR A 30 6.13 2.48 -3.41
N GLY A 31 5.79 1.89 -2.27
CA GLY A 31 5.91 2.55 -0.99
C GLY A 31 6.87 1.81 -0.09
N THR A 32 7.26 2.46 0.99
CA THR A 32 8.15 1.87 1.98
C THR A 32 7.42 1.79 3.31
N VAL A 33 7.46 0.62 3.93
CA VAL A 33 6.83 0.41 5.22
C VAL A 33 7.59 1.20 6.28
N VAL A 34 6.88 2.05 7.01
CA VAL A 34 7.50 2.88 8.05
C VAL A 34 7.03 2.53 9.45
N MET A 35 5.94 1.78 9.55
CA MET A 35 5.42 1.38 10.85
C MET A 35 4.64 0.08 10.70
N VAL A 36 4.78 -0.81 11.67
CA VAL A 36 4.02 -2.06 11.69
C VAL A 36 3.45 -2.23 13.09
N ASN A 37 2.16 -2.49 13.17
CA ASN A 37 1.49 -2.79 14.42
C ASN A 37 1.09 -4.25 14.39
N TYR A 38 1.94 -5.11 14.96
CA TYR A 38 1.69 -6.55 14.92
C TYR A 38 0.50 -6.95 15.79
N LYS A 39 0.27 -6.18 16.83
CA LYS A 39 -0.81 -6.49 17.75
C LYS A 39 -2.17 -6.32 17.08
N HIS A 40 -2.33 -5.26 16.31
CA HIS A 40 -3.59 -4.97 15.64
C HIS A 40 -3.57 -5.32 14.16
N GLU A 41 -2.46 -5.85 13.68
CA GLU A 41 -2.33 -6.42 12.34
C GLU A 41 -2.57 -5.40 11.25
N TRP A 42 -1.87 -4.29 11.34
CA TRP A 42 -1.86 -3.29 10.26
C TRP A 42 -0.49 -2.64 10.16
N PHE A 43 -0.26 -1.97 9.06
CA PHE A 43 1.01 -1.29 8.82
C PHE A 43 0.78 -0.04 8.00
N SER A 44 1.76 0.87 8.04
CA SER A 44 1.72 2.11 7.27
C SER A 44 2.90 2.19 6.34
N VAL A 45 2.67 2.80 5.19
CA VAL A 45 3.71 3.00 4.18
C VAL A 45 3.71 4.46 3.76
N VAL A 46 4.86 4.91 3.26
CA VAL A 46 4.98 6.23 2.66
C VAL A 46 5.34 6.06 1.20
N TYR A 47 4.87 6.98 0.37
CA TYR A 47 5.08 6.89 -1.07
C TYR A 47 4.93 8.28 -1.68
N GLY A 48 5.50 8.43 -2.87
CA GLY A 48 5.25 9.61 -3.68
C GLY A 48 6.11 10.80 -3.33
N ASP A 49 5.94 11.84 -4.15
CA ASP A 49 6.62 13.12 -3.98
C ASP A 49 5.62 14.21 -4.37
N PRO A 50 5.06 14.95 -3.43
CA PRO A 50 5.38 14.93 -2.00
C PRO A 50 4.97 13.64 -1.32
N GLU A 51 5.63 13.36 -0.21
CA GLU A 51 5.42 12.11 0.50
C GLU A 51 4.02 12.02 1.09
N MET A 52 3.36 10.92 0.81
CA MET A 52 2.02 10.64 1.34
C MET A 52 2.07 9.33 2.10
N ARG A 53 1.06 9.11 2.92
CA ARG A 53 1.02 7.92 3.77
C ARG A 53 -0.26 7.14 3.50
N ALA A 54 -0.15 5.83 3.50
CA ALA A 54 -1.28 4.93 3.40
C ALA A 54 -1.13 3.84 4.45
N SER A 55 -2.26 3.29 4.90
CA SER A 55 -2.26 2.21 5.87
C SER A 55 -3.02 1.04 5.31
N PHE A 56 -2.56 -0.16 5.64
CA PHE A 56 -3.18 -1.40 5.18
C PHE A 56 -3.24 -2.38 6.33
N ARG A 57 -4.18 -3.30 6.25
CA ARG A 57 -4.25 -4.40 7.21
C ARG A 57 -3.48 -5.59 6.65
N PHE A 58 -3.07 -6.48 7.54
CA PHE A 58 -2.30 -7.65 7.12
C PHE A 58 -3.08 -8.50 6.12
N ASP A 59 -4.40 -8.58 6.26
CA ASP A 59 -5.19 -9.39 5.36
C ASP A 59 -5.33 -8.79 3.96
N GLU A 60 -4.85 -7.57 3.77
CA GLU A 60 -4.85 -6.96 2.45
C GLU A 60 -3.58 -7.29 1.65
N ILE A 61 -2.60 -7.89 2.29
CA ILE A 61 -1.39 -8.31 1.59
C ILE A 61 -1.74 -9.40 0.58
N GLY A 62 -1.33 -9.19 -0.66
CA GLY A 62 -1.70 -10.07 -1.74
C GLY A 62 -2.99 -9.72 -2.42
N LYS A 63 -3.68 -8.69 -1.91
CA LYS A 63 -4.92 -8.20 -2.50
C LYS A 63 -4.75 -6.74 -2.89
N ALA A 64 -4.96 -5.83 -1.94
CA ALA A 64 -4.84 -4.40 -2.21
C ALA A 64 -3.39 -3.95 -2.24
N VAL A 65 -2.50 -4.66 -1.59
CA VAL A 65 -1.09 -4.31 -1.52
C VAL A 65 -0.25 -5.58 -1.68
N ASN A 66 0.88 -5.46 -2.37
CA ASN A 66 1.77 -6.59 -2.61
C ASN A 66 3.16 -6.25 -2.09
N VAL A 67 3.80 -7.21 -1.46
CA VAL A 67 5.16 -7.04 -0.95
C VAL A 67 6.13 -7.26 -2.08
N CYS A 68 7.11 -6.38 -2.22
CA CYS A 68 8.15 -6.50 -3.22
C CYS A 68 9.27 -7.40 -2.71
N GLY A 69 9.61 -8.35 -3.53
CA GLY A 69 10.75 -9.19 -3.34
C GLY A 69 10.90 -9.88 -2.02
#